data_3a7f5ae9f5aa71d384773013086475ab
#
_entry.id   3a7f5ae9f5aa71d384773013086475ab
#
_cell.length_a   1.000
_cell.length_b   1.000
_cell.length_c   1.000
_cell.angle_alpha   90.00
_cell.angle_beta   90.00
_cell.angle_gamma   90.00
#
_symmetry.space_group_name_H-M   'P 1'
#
loop_
_entity.id
_entity.type
_entity.pdbx_description
1 polymer ?
#
loop_
_entity_poly.entity_id
_entity_poly.type
_entity_poly.pdbx_seq_one_letter_code
_entity_poly.pdbx_strand_id
1 'polypeptide(L)'
;DALRHLRYEGYNSYPDHFREKQKDRVEAFRNLVKAVREEIGRESFMMGCWGIMPELIGLIDGCRIGTDGYSFAGLSQYNSFNNVVWLNDPDHIELSPEEAYRSTMATSLTGSLFLLTDKPEVYRTNIVDPAKRAAPVLFTQPGQIYDVDPSRSQNLHLVDTEVTGSGPRLFDASRTPTVHLFLLEINRPFENWVLLGCTGGEDKNIPFDELGLDPSKEYYVFEFWSKILMGSYSGEFAPGKIDPLFNCQLFCIRERLDHPQIIATNRHITCGGYELDDVRWEDHILSGKSRVIKNDPYILYVSEPPGYKFKDARCTGAKVKKIEKTGMMQKIVLHADNNG
;
A
#
# COMPACT_ATOMS: atom_id res chain seq x y z
N ASP A 1 9.03 4.22 22.93
CA ASP A 1 8.77 2.89 23.46
C ASP A 1 8.70 2.90 24.98
N ALA A 2 9.81 2.95 25.70
CA ALA A 2 9.83 2.92 27.16
C ALA A 2 9.01 4.04 27.85
N LEU A 3 8.89 5.20 27.23
CA LEU A 3 8.12 6.32 27.77
C LEU A 3 6.62 6.00 27.99
N ARG A 4 6.08 5.00 27.28
CA ARG A 4 4.71 4.55 27.46
C ARG A 4 4.43 4.14 28.90
N HIS A 5 5.38 3.53 29.60
CA HIS A 5 5.19 3.14 30.99
C HIS A 5 4.88 4.31 31.90
N LEU A 6 5.22 5.53 31.51
CA LEU A 6 4.89 6.76 32.22
C LEU A 6 3.48 7.27 31.93
N ARG A 7 2.77 6.67 30.96
CA ARG A 7 1.42 7.08 30.58
C ARG A 7 0.37 6.72 31.64
N TYR A 8 0.30 5.45 31.99
CA TYR A 8 -0.68 4.95 32.97
C TYR A 8 -0.02 4.15 34.09
N GLU A 9 0.88 3.23 33.76
CA GLU A 9 1.45 2.29 34.71
C GLU A 9 2.32 3.01 35.74
N GLY A 10 3.19 3.91 35.30
CA GLY A 10 4.02 4.69 36.20
C GLY A 10 3.19 5.51 37.19
N TYR A 11 2.16 6.16 36.69
CA TYR A 11 1.25 6.96 37.55
C TYR A 11 0.46 6.11 38.54
N ASN A 12 -0.02 4.94 38.12
CA ASN A 12 -0.79 4.07 38.98
C ASN A 12 0.08 3.31 39.99
N SER A 13 1.28 2.89 39.56
CA SER A 13 2.16 2.07 40.38
C SER A 13 3.05 2.88 41.34
N TYR A 14 3.36 4.13 40.97
CA TYR A 14 4.30 4.98 41.74
C TYR A 14 3.76 6.41 41.95
N PRO A 15 2.54 6.58 42.45
CA PRO A 15 1.93 7.91 42.56
C PRO A 15 2.73 8.85 43.44
N ASP A 16 3.47 8.33 44.44
CA ASP A 16 4.26 9.14 45.39
C ASP A 16 5.54 9.73 44.77
N HIS A 17 5.94 9.26 43.62
CA HIS A 17 7.12 9.78 42.92
C HIS A 17 6.81 10.96 41.99
N PHE A 18 5.55 11.22 41.69
CA PHE A 18 5.16 12.33 40.86
C PHE A 18 4.97 13.61 41.71
N ARG A 19 5.65 14.69 41.31
CA ARG A 19 5.61 15.96 42.05
C ARG A 19 4.24 16.60 42.11
N GLU A 20 3.44 16.42 41.06
CA GLU A 20 2.14 17.05 40.88
C GLU A 20 1.03 15.98 40.94
N LYS A 21 0.75 15.50 42.14
CA LYS A 21 -0.22 14.40 42.36
C LYS A 21 -1.66 14.69 41.94
N GLN A 22 -2.02 15.94 41.73
CA GLN A 22 -3.37 16.34 41.34
C GLN A 22 -3.51 16.61 39.87
N LYS A 23 -2.42 16.54 39.09
CA LYS A 23 -2.45 16.79 37.67
C LYS A 23 -3.04 15.60 36.91
N ASP A 24 -3.81 15.88 35.87
CA ASP A 24 -4.31 14.85 34.97
C ASP A 24 -3.13 14.08 34.35
N ARG A 25 -3.22 12.75 34.40
CA ARG A 25 -2.14 11.87 33.92
C ARG A 25 -1.91 12.00 32.41
N VAL A 26 -2.97 12.33 31.64
CA VAL A 26 -2.85 12.59 30.19
C VAL A 26 -2.02 13.86 29.99
N GLU A 27 -2.33 14.91 30.71
CA GLU A 27 -1.59 16.16 30.66
C GLU A 27 -0.12 15.96 31.07
N ALA A 28 0.13 15.21 32.15
CA ALA A 28 1.49 14.90 32.60
C ALA A 28 2.29 14.14 31.55
N PHE A 29 1.67 13.15 30.92
CA PHE A 29 2.32 12.38 29.84
C PHE A 29 2.58 13.26 28.61
N ARG A 30 1.61 14.06 28.18
CA ARG A 30 1.79 15.02 27.09
C ARG A 30 2.92 16.00 27.35
N ASN A 31 3.02 16.54 28.56
CA ASN A 31 4.08 17.48 28.93
C ASN A 31 5.47 16.84 28.88
N LEU A 32 5.59 15.58 29.31
CA LEU A 32 6.82 14.81 29.17
C LEU A 32 7.22 14.66 27.70
N VAL A 33 6.30 14.18 26.85
CA VAL A 33 6.57 13.98 25.42
C VAL A 33 6.83 15.32 24.71
N LYS A 34 6.13 16.40 25.13
CA LYS A 34 6.39 17.75 24.62
C LYS A 34 7.80 18.21 24.93
N ALA A 35 8.30 17.99 26.16
CA ALA A 35 9.69 18.30 26.51
C ALA A 35 10.69 17.54 25.63
N VAL A 36 10.44 16.25 25.37
CA VAL A 36 11.28 15.47 24.44
C VAL A 36 11.22 16.06 23.03
N ARG A 37 10.03 16.42 22.53
CA ARG A 37 9.85 17.04 21.20
C ARG A 37 10.60 18.37 21.10
N GLU A 38 10.57 19.19 22.14
CA GLU A 38 11.26 20.47 22.19
C GLU A 38 12.78 20.29 22.12
N GLU A 39 13.33 19.30 22.81
CA GLU A 39 14.77 19.00 22.80
C GLU A 39 15.27 18.44 21.47
N ILE A 40 14.53 17.51 20.86
CA ILE A 40 14.95 16.93 19.57
C ILE A 40 14.67 17.85 18.37
N GLY A 41 13.86 18.87 18.55
CA GLY A 41 13.46 19.81 17.49
C GLY A 41 12.41 19.24 16.54
N ARG A 42 11.72 20.13 15.82
CA ARG A 42 10.64 19.75 14.91
C ARG A 42 11.13 19.12 13.60
N GLU A 43 12.37 19.30 13.24
CA GLU A 43 12.99 18.72 12.05
C GLU A 43 13.32 17.23 12.22
N SER A 44 13.30 16.72 13.46
CA SER A 44 13.53 15.30 13.75
C SER A 44 12.23 14.53 13.69
N PHE A 45 12.20 13.40 12.98
CA PHE A 45 11.06 12.52 12.96
C PHE A 45 10.90 11.80 14.32
N MET A 46 9.73 11.96 14.93
CA MET A 46 9.41 11.33 16.21
C MET A 46 8.27 10.34 16.05
N MET A 47 8.55 9.07 16.33
CA MET A 47 7.56 8.01 16.25
C MET A 47 7.12 7.56 17.65
N GLY A 48 5.81 7.48 17.84
CA GLY A 48 5.19 6.82 18.99
C GLY A 48 5.09 5.32 18.73
N CYS A 49 5.65 4.52 19.62
CA CYS A 49 5.56 3.06 19.53
C CYS A 49 4.66 2.51 20.66
N TRP A 50 4.18 1.29 20.45
CA TRP A 50 3.33 0.53 21.38
C TRP A 50 1.81 0.77 21.24
N GLY A 51 1.36 0.91 20.00
CA GLY A 51 -0.04 1.10 19.65
C GLY A 51 -0.51 2.55 19.73
N ILE A 52 -1.76 2.75 19.42
CA ILE A 52 -2.34 4.08 19.31
C ILE A 52 -2.25 4.86 20.61
N MET A 53 -1.78 6.08 20.50
CA MET A 53 -1.62 7.02 21.59
C MET A 53 -2.27 8.37 21.24
N PRO A 54 -3.61 8.50 21.34
CA PRO A 54 -4.31 9.74 20.99
C PRO A 54 -3.79 10.97 21.73
N GLU A 55 -3.24 10.79 22.93
CA GLU A 55 -2.63 11.85 23.73
C GLU A 55 -1.43 12.51 23.05
N LEU A 56 -0.84 11.83 22.08
CA LEU A 56 0.34 12.32 21.36
C LEU A 56 0.02 13.03 20.05
N ILE A 57 -1.24 13.19 19.70
CA ILE A 57 -1.66 13.95 18.52
C ILE A 57 -1.05 15.35 18.55
N GLY A 58 -0.36 15.73 17.47
CA GLY A 58 0.34 17.00 17.29
C GLY A 58 1.74 17.07 17.95
N LEU A 59 2.18 15.98 18.61
CA LEU A 59 3.51 15.89 19.21
C LEU A 59 4.43 14.90 18.46
N ILE A 60 3.87 13.89 17.82
CA ILE A 60 4.60 12.85 17.07
C ILE A 60 4.27 12.93 15.59
N ASP A 61 5.18 12.45 14.76
CA ASP A 61 5.05 12.45 13.29
C ASP A 61 4.55 11.11 12.77
N GLY A 62 4.83 10.02 13.47
CA GLY A 62 4.35 8.67 13.18
C GLY A 62 3.88 7.95 14.42
N CYS A 63 2.97 6.97 14.26
CA CYS A 63 2.47 6.17 15.36
C CYS A 63 2.31 4.71 14.96
N ARG A 64 2.83 3.80 15.80
CA ARG A 64 2.55 2.36 15.70
C ARG A 64 1.07 2.12 15.88
N ILE A 65 0.44 1.45 14.92
CA ILE A 65 -1.01 1.22 14.88
C ILE A 65 -1.43 -0.19 15.29
N GLY A 66 -0.51 -0.99 15.76
CA GLY A 66 -0.75 -2.36 16.22
C GLY A 66 0.20 -2.77 17.33
N THR A 67 0.16 -4.05 17.69
CA THR A 67 1.13 -4.72 18.57
C THR A 67 2.43 -4.99 17.79
N ASP A 68 3.44 -5.56 18.45
CA ASP A 68 4.65 -5.99 17.75
C ASP A 68 4.31 -7.06 16.69
N GLY A 69 4.94 -6.94 15.53
CA GLY A 69 4.62 -7.67 14.32
C GLY A 69 3.65 -6.92 13.40
N TYR A 70 3.66 -7.27 12.11
CA TYR A 70 2.90 -6.56 11.09
C TYR A 70 1.38 -6.55 11.36
N SER A 71 0.77 -5.36 11.35
CA SER A 71 -0.63 -5.19 11.75
C SER A 71 -1.56 -4.85 10.58
N PHE A 72 -2.11 -5.87 9.93
CA PHE A 72 -3.19 -5.69 8.94
C PHE A 72 -4.45 -5.09 9.55
N ALA A 73 -4.81 -5.50 10.76
CA ALA A 73 -5.94 -4.95 11.49
C ALA A 73 -5.76 -3.45 11.78
N GLY A 74 -4.55 -3.06 12.18
CA GLY A 74 -4.21 -1.66 12.39
C GLY A 74 -4.35 -0.82 11.14
N LEU A 75 -3.87 -1.31 9.99
CA LEU A 75 -4.06 -0.62 8.70
C LEU A 75 -5.53 -0.39 8.39
N SER A 76 -6.38 -1.39 8.60
CA SER A 76 -7.82 -1.27 8.35
C SER A 76 -8.49 -0.26 9.27
N GLN A 77 -8.20 -0.35 10.58
CA GLN A 77 -8.87 0.45 11.61
C GLN A 77 -8.46 1.93 11.57
N TYR A 78 -7.20 2.19 11.28
CA TYR A 78 -6.61 3.53 11.38
C TYR A 78 -6.25 4.15 10.04
N ASN A 79 -6.76 3.58 8.92
CA ASN A 79 -6.49 4.12 7.58
C ASN A 79 -6.85 5.62 7.47
N SER A 80 -7.96 6.03 8.07
CA SER A 80 -8.40 7.44 8.09
C SER A 80 -7.50 8.38 8.91
N PHE A 81 -6.64 7.84 9.76
CA PHE A 81 -5.69 8.63 10.56
C PHE A 81 -4.39 8.89 9.79
N ASN A 82 -4.07 8.00 8.84
CA ASN A 82 -2.83 8.09 8.10
C ASN A 82 -2.75 9.41 7.32
N ASN A 83 -1.62 10.10 7.48
CA ASN A 83 -1.35 11.39 6.85
C ASN A 83 -2.33 12.53 7.21
N VAL A 84 -3.19 12.32 8.22
CA VAL A 84 -4.07 13.35 8.82
C VAL A 84 -3.57 13.72 10.20
N VAL A 85 -3.36 12.72 11.05
CA VAL A 85 -2.99 12.85 12.46
C VAL A 85 -1.51 12.59 12.65
N TRP A 86 -1.01 11.57 11.97
CA TRP A 86 0.37 11.11 11.90
C TRP A 86 0.53 10.18 10.69
N LEU A 87 1.76 9.69 10.44
CA LEU A 87 1.98 8.56 9.54
C LEU A 87 1.77 7.26 10.31
N ASN A 88 0.93 6.39 9.78
CA ASN A 88 0.70 5.08 10.38
C ASN A 88 1.94 4.19 10.24
N ASP A 89 2.29 3.53 11.33
CA ASP A 89 3.32 2.50 11.38
C ASP A 89 2.69 1.13 11.63
N PRO A 90 2.52 0.29 10.60
CA PRO A 90 1.99 -1.07 10.77
C PRO A 90 3.01 -2.06 11.31
N ASP A 91 4.16 -1.61 11.75
CA ASP A 91 5.41 -2.32 11.98
C ASP A 91 6.22 -2.53 10.69
N HIS A 92 7.31 -3.25 10.75
CA HIS A 92 8.16 -3.51 9.61
C HIS A 92 7.50 -4.47 8.60
N ILE A 93 7.89 -4.32 7.33
CA ILE A 93 7.54 -5.29 6.29
C ILE A 93 8.16 -6.64 6.64
N GLU A 94 7.34 -7.68 6.67
CA GLU A 94 7.82 -9.04 6.92
C GLU A 94 8.30 -9.67 5.61
N LEU A 95 9.61 -9.69 5.40
CA LEU A 95 10.23 -10.37 4.26
C LEU A 95 10.34 -11.87 4.53
N SER A 96 9.19 -12.53 4.67
CA SER A 96 9.04 -13.97 4.76
C SER A 96 8.36 -14.52 3.49
N PRO A 97 8.48 -15.82 3.21
CA PRO A 97 7.77 -16.41 2.06
C PRO A 97 6.26 -16.20 2.10
N GLU A 98 5.68 -16.12 3.28
CA GLU A 98 4.23 -16.03 3.49
C GLU A 98 3.73 -14.59 3.43
N GLU A 99 4.54 -13.60 3.85
CA GLU A 99 4.05 -12.23 4.09
C GLU A 99 4.70 -11.14 3.22
N ALA A 100 5.81 -11.43 2.55
CA ALA A 100 6.57 -10.40 1.82
C ALA A 100 5.73 -9.62 0.79
N TYR A 101 4.93 -10.31 0.00
CA TYR A 101 4.06 -9.67 -0.98
C TYR A 101 2.87 -8.94 -0.35
N ARG A 102 2.24 -9.60 0.61
CA ARG A 102 1.03 -9.12 1.28
C ARG A 102 1.31 -7.89 2.14
N SER A 103 2.35 -7.92 2.99
CA SER A 103 2.73 -6.78 3.83
C SER A 103 3.24 -5.60 2.98
N THR A 104 4.05 -5.86 1.95
CA THR A 104 4.50 -4.84 1.00
C THR A 104 3.33 -4.15 0.31
N MET A 105 2.38 -4.93 -0.21
CA MET A 105 1.22 -4.39 -0.92
C MET A 105 0.36 -3.52 0.01
N ALA A 106 -0.02 -4.05 1.16
CA ALA A 106 -0.90 -3.34 2.08
C ALA A 106 -0.27 -2.03 2.60
N THR A 107 1.02 -2.05 2.98
CA THR A 107 1.74 -0.84 3.38
C THR A 107 1.82 0.18 2.26
N SER A 108 2.11 -0.27 1.03
CA SER A 108 2.26 0.63 -0.11
C SER A 108 0.95 1.29 -0.48
N LEU A 109 -0.13 0.50 -0.61
CA LEU A 109 -1.43 1.04 -1.01
C LEU A 109 -1.98 2.03 0.03
N THR A 110 -1.74 1.78 1.32
CA THR A 110 -2.17 2.70 2.38
C THR A 110 -1.24 3.91 2.57
N GLY A 111 -0.07 3.91 1.91
CA GLY A 111 0.92 4.99 2.09
C GLY A 111 1.46 5.10 3.52
N SER A 112 1.45 3.99 4.25
CA SER A 112 1.96 3.88 5.61
C SER A 112 3.48 3.85 5.65
N LEU A 113 4.08 3.98 6.82
CA LEU A 113 5.53 3.89 6.98
C LEU A 113 6.06 2.54 6.49
N PHE A 114 7.02 2.60 5.59
CA PHE A 114 7.60 1.44 4.93
C PHE A 114 8.96 1.13 5.56
N LEU A 115 8.97 0.28 6.57
CA LEU A 115 10.16 -0.04 7.35
C LEU A 115 10.70 -1.41 6.98
N LEU A 116 12.01 -1.49 6.73
CA LEU A 116 12.73 -2.73 6.45
C LEU A 116 13.77 -2.94 7.55
N THR A 117 13.65 -4.03 8.30
CA THR A 117 14.46 -4.31 9.50
C THR A 117 15.14 -5.68 9.48
N ASP A 118 15.09 -6.36 8.32
CA ASP A 118 15.71 -7.67 8.16
C ASP A 118 17.24 -7.63 8.17
N LYS A 119 17.83 -8.78 8.33
CA LYS A 119 19.29 -8.93 8.21
C LYS A 119 19.75 -8.68 6.76
N PRO A 120 20.98 -8.17 6.55
CA PRO A 120 21.51 -7.86 5.22
C PRO A 120 21.47 -9.04 4.23
N GLU A 121 21.51 -10.27 4.72
CA GLU A 121 21.46 -11.49 3.91
C GLU A 121 20.10 -11.65 3.22
N VAL A 122 19.02 -11.28 3.89
CA VAL A 122 17.64 -11.36 3.37
C VAL A 122 17.50 -10.49 2.12
N TYR A 123 18.07 -9.28 2.14
CA TYR A 123 18.02 -8.35 1.00
C TYR A 123 18.81 -8.79 -0.23
N ARG A 124 19.62 -9.84 -0.11
CA ARG A 124 20.35 -10.45 -1.23
C ARG A 124 19.59 -11.59 -1.89
N THR A 125 18.45 -11.95 -1.37
CA THR A 125 17.58 -13.01 -1.90
C THR A 125 16.43 -12.42 -2.72
N ASN A 126 15.70 -13.27 -3.45
CA ASN A 126 14.54 -12.84 -4.24
C ASN A 126 13.34 -12.46 -3.38
N ILE A 127 13.34 -12.76 -2.10
CA ILE A 127 12.25 -12.40 -1.18
C ILE A 127 12.07 -10.88 -1.04
N VAL A 128 13.08 -10.11 -1.40
CA VAL A 128 13.03 -8.64 -1.43
C VAL A 128 12.33 -8.08 -2.67
N ASP A 129 12.00 -8.91 -3.66
CA ASP A 129 11.43 -8.43 -4.93
C ASP A 129 10.13 -7.63 -4.77
N PRO A 130 9.14 -8.03 -3.94
CA PRO A 130 7.97 -7.19 -3.73
C PRO A 130 8.35 -5.80 -3.18
N ALA A 131 9.27 -5.69 -2.23
CA ALA A 131 9.72 -4.41 -1.69
C ALA A 131 10.40 -3.52 -2.76
N LYS A 132 11.15 -4.11 -3.70
CA LYS A 132 11.69 -3.37 -4.85
C LYS A 132 10.58 -2.79 -5.73
N ARG A 133 9.45 -3.48 -5.88
CA ARG A 133 8.31 -3.02 -6.69
C ARG A 133 7.51 -1.93 -5.97
N ALA A 134 7.66 -1.77 -4.68
CA ALA A 134 7.07 -0.69 -3.89
C ALA A 134 7.97 0.55 -3.74
N ALA A 135 9.21 0.49 -4.22
CA ALA A 135 10.15 1.61 -4.16
C ALA A 135 10.12 2.46 -5.46
N PRO A 136 10.01 3.81 -5.34
CA PRO A 136 9.88 4.58 -4.11
C PRO A 136 8.52 4.41 -3.44
N VAL A 137 8.50 4.56 -2.12
CA VAL A 137 7.26 4.42 -1.34
C VAL A 137 6.23 5.47 -1.74
N LEU A 138 4.96 5.09 -1.64
CA LEU A 138 3.85 5.99 -1.90
C LEU A 138 3.53 6.83 -0.66
N PHE A 139 3.13 8.06 -0.89
CA PHE A 139 2.50 8.92 0.11
C PHE A 139 1.06 9.19 -0.34
N THR A 140 0.12 8.46 0.23
CA THR A 140 -1.29 8.64 -0.09
C THR A 140 -1.86 9.80 0.71
N GLN A 141 -2.74 10.56 0.09
CA GLN A 141 -3.49 11.60 0.78
C GLN A 141 -4.76 11.01 1.42
N PRO A 142 -5.28 11.63 2.48
CA PRO A 142 -6.58 11.24 3.01
C PRO A 142 -7.65 11.23 1.92
N GLY A 143 -8.46 10.18 1.87
CA GLY A 143 -9.49 10.01 0.86
C GLY A 143 -9.03 9.42 -0.49
N GLN A 144 -7.72 9.23 -0.70
CA GLN A 144 -7.22 8.56 -1.91
C GLN A 144 -7.29 7.04 -1.81
N ILE A 145 -7.32 6.52 -0.59
CA ILE A 145 -7.44 5.09 -0.33
C ILE A 145 -8.59 4.83 0.62
N TYR A 146 -9.39 3.85 0.33
CA TYR A 146 -10.54 3.45 1.15
C TYR A 146 -10.77 1.95 1.11
N ASP A 147 -11.45 1.48 2.14
CA ASP A 147 -11.95 0.13 2.23
C ASP A 147 -13.19 -0.01 1.33
N VAL A 148 -13.16 -0.95 0.41
CA VAL A 148 -14.23 -1.18 -0.55
C VAL A 148 -15.49 -1.73 0.13
N ASP A 149 -15.34 -2.49 1.22
CA ASP A 149 -16.46 -3.03 1.98
C ASP A 149 -16.36 -2.67 3.47
N PRO A 150 -16.69 -1.42 3.84
CA PRO A 150 -16.64 -0.98 5.23
C PRO A 150 -17.62 -1.74 6.13
N SER A 151 -18.64 -2.41 5.58
CA SER A 151 -19.56 -3.22 6.37
C SER A 151 -18.87 -4.44 7.00
N ARG A 152 -17.83 -4.95 6.37
CA ARG A 152 -17.01 -6.06 6.89
C ARG A 152 -16.05 -5.61 7.98
N SER A 153 -15.66 -4.34 7.99
CA SER A 153 -14.79 -3.75 9.01
C SER A 153 -15.56 -3.20 10.22
N GLN A 154 -16.88 -3.12 10.15
CA GLN A 154 -17.73 -2.53 11.18
C GLN A 154 -17.91 -3.36 12.45
N ASN A 155 -17.44 -4.58 12.51
CA ASN A 155 -17.37 -5.33 13.75
C ASN A 155 -16.22 -4.85 14.65
N LEU A 156 -16.01 -3.55 14.71
CA LEU A 156 -15.22 -2.89 15.74
C LEU A 156 -15.92 -3.09 17.08
N HIS A 157 -15.73 -4.23 17.67
CA HIS A 157 -16.04 -4.38 19.07
C HIS A 157 -15.06 -3.51 19.84
N LEU A 158 -15.56 -2.43 20.41
CA LEU A 158 -14.89 -1.78 21.52
C LEU A 158 -14.60 -2.88 22.54
N VAL A 159 -13.35 -3.22 22.65
CA VAL A 159 -12.91 -4.25 23.58
C VAL A 159 -13.20 -3.77 24.97
N ASP A 160 -13.71 -4.70 25.77
CA ASP A 160 -13.82 -4.61 27.20
C ASP A 160 -12.71 -3.75 27.79
N THR A 161 -13.13 -2.71 28.45
CA THR A 161 -12.26 -1.75 29.13
C THR A 161 -11.62 -2.33 30.39
N GLU A 162 -11.56 -3.64 30.52
CA GLU A 162 -10.80 -4.26 31.61
C GLU A 162 -9.34 -3.86 31.49
N VAL A 163 -8.92 -3.07 32.45
CA VAL A 163 -7.55 -2.68 32.69
C VAL A 163 -6.77 -3.92 33.10
N THR A 164 -6.28 -4.68 32.14
CA THR A 164 -5.18 -5.58 32.41
C THR A 164 -3.92 -4.73 32.64
N GLY A 165 -3.00 -5.11 33.51
CA GLY A 165 -1.87 -4.33 34.01
C GLY A 165 -0.99 -3.56 33.00
N SER A 166 -1.30 -3.63 31.72
CA SER A 166 -0.69 -2.89 30.60
C SER A 166 -1.51 -1.69 30.11
N GLY A 167 -2.54 -1.26 30.84
CA GLY A 167 -3.45 -0.18 30.46
C GLY A 167 -4.61 -0.63 29.58
N PRO A 168 -5.60 0.25 29.33
CA PRO A 168 -6.77 -0.09 28.55
C PRO A 168 -6.35 -0.46 27.12
N ARG A 169 -6.64 -1.68 26.72
CA ARG A 169 -6.60 -2.07 25.31
C ARG A 169 -7.86 -1.52 24.66
N LEU A 170 -7.72 -0.54 23.81
CA LEU A 170 -8.85 -0.02 23.03
C LEU A 170 -9.33 -1.01 21.97
N PHE A 171 -8.51 -2.01 21.63
CA PHE A 171 -8.81 -3.00 20.59
C PHE A 171 -8.21 -4.37 20.92
N ASP A 172 -8.99 -5.40 20.65
CA ASP A 172 -8.49 -6.75 20.53
C ASP A 172 -8.27 -7.05 19.03
N ALA A 173 -7.05 -6.88 18.58
CA ALA A 173 -6.69 -7.10 17.17
C ALA A 173 -7.04 -8.51 16.68
N SER A 174 -7.14 -9.50 17.59
CA SER A 174 -7.52 -10.87 17.24
C SER A 174 -8.98 -11.03 16.87
N ARG A 175 -9.83 -10.07 17.26
CA ARG A 175 -11.29 -10.08 17.02
C ARG A 175 -11.72 -9.08 15.97
N THR A 176 -10.81 -8.23 15.50
CA THR A 176 -11.16 -7.24 14.50
C THR A 176 -11.06 -7.86 13.11
N PRO A 177 -12.13 -7.81 12.31
CA PRO A 177 -12.07 -8.24 10.93
C PRO A 177 -10.99 -7.43 10.19
N THR A 178 -10.14 -8.11 9.48
CA THR A 178 -9.16 -7.48 8.62
C THR A 178 -9.86 -7.01 7.36
N VAL A 179 -9.62 -5.79 6.92
CA VAL A 179 -10.00 -5.36 5.58
C VAL A 179 -9.28 -6.23 4.57
N HIS A 180 -10.01 -6.69 3.60
CA HIS A 180 -9.49 -7.57 2.56
C HIS A 180 -9.29 -6.86 1.22
N LEU A 181 -9.96 -5.72 1.01
CA LEU A 181 -9.95 -4.98 -0.24
C LEU A 181 -9.52 -3.53 0.01
N PHE A 182 -8.40 -3.13 -0.56
CA PHE A 182 -7.90 -1.76 -0.54
C PHE A 182 -7.91 -1.19 -1.96
N LEU A 183 -8.62 -0.10 -2.16
CA LEU A 183 -8.68 0.62 -3.42
C LEU A 183 -7.83 1.88 -3.37
N LEU A 184 -6.96 2.07 -4.36
CA LEU A 184 -6.18 3.28 -4.55
C LEU A 184 -6.41 3.82 -5.95
N GLU A 185 -6.85 5.07 -6.06
CA GLU A 185 -6.98 5.77 -7.32
C GLU A 185 -5.65 6.32 -7.79
N ILE A 186 -5.34 6.11 -9.05
CA ILE A 186 -4.16 6.66 -9.72
C ILE A 186 -4.63 7.65 -10.78
N ASN A 187 -4.27 8.92 -10.57
CA ASN A 187 -4.61 10.01 -11.47
C ASN A 187 -3.34 10.54 -12.16
N ARG A 188 -3.25 10.34 -13.48
CA ARG A 188 -2.15 10.84 -14.30
C ARG A 188 -2.70 11.74 -15.40
N PRO A 189 -1.92 12.72 -15.90
CA PRO A 189 -2.40 13.61 -16.96
C PRO A 189 -2.85 12.90 -18.24
N PHE A 190 -2.36 11.69 -18.48
CA PHE A 190 -2.65 10.91 -19.68
C PHE A 190 -3.73 9.85 -19.49
N GLU A 191 -4.01 9.39 -18.26
CA GLU A 191 -4.99 8.35 -17.97
C GLU A 191 -5.24 8.23 -16.46
N ASN A 192 -6.44 7.78 -16.08
CA ASN A 192 -6.78 7.44 -14.70
C ASN A 192 -7.10 5.95 -14.61
N TRP A 193 -6.74 5.31 -13.51
CA TRP A 193 -7.07 3.92 -13.21
C TRP A 193 -7.11 3.66 -11.73
N VAL A 194 -7.55 2.49 -11.35
CA VAL A 194 -7.56 2.07 -9.95
C VAL A 194 -6.69 0.85 -9.72
N LEU A 195 -6.13 0.78 -8.53
CA LEU A 195 -5.44 -0.39 -8.00
C LEU A 195 -6.31 -0.98 -6.91
N LEU A 196 -6.57 -2.27 -6.98
CA LEU A 196 -7.31 -3.00 -5.97
C LEU A 196 -6.43 -4.09 -5.37
N GLY A 197 -6.05 -3.91 -4.10
CA GLY A 197 -5.31 -4.90 -3.33
C GLY A 197 -6.26 -5.82 -2.57
N CYS A 198 -6.09 -7.13 -2.74
CA CYS A 198 -6.82 -8.17 -2.01
C CYS A 198 -5.85 -8.93 -1.10
N THR A 199 -6.10 -8.95 0.21
CA THR A 199 -5.27 -9.63 1.21
C THR A 199 -5.89 -10.90 1.77
N GLY A 200 -7.00 -11.32 1.23
CA GLY A 200 -7.78 -12.48 1.61
C GLY A 200 -9.24 -12.24 1.28
N GLY A 201 -10.08 -13.19 1.55
CA GLY A 201 -11.50 -13.07 1.31
C GLY A 201 -12.06 -14.24 0.51
N GLU A 202 -13.35 -14.20 0.32
CA GLU A 202 -14.06 -15.17 -0.47
C GLU A 202 -13.90 -14.87 -1.96
N ASP A 203 -14.03 -15.91 -2.76
CA ASP A 203 -14.00 -15.89 -4.22
C ASP A 203 -15.30 -15.28 -4.77
N LYS A 204 -15.58 -14.02 -4.44
CA LYS A 204 -16.78 -13.29 -4.84
C LYS A 204 -16.49 -12.33 -5.96
N ASN A 205 -17.43 -12.18 -6.86
CA ASN A 205 -17.40 -11.13 -7.86
C ASN A 205 -17.35 -9.75 -7.18
N ILE A 206 -16.62 -8.85 -7.78
CA ILE A 206 -16.44 -7.47 -7.34
C ILE A 206 -17.13 -6.57 -8.35
N PRO A 207 -18.25 -5.93 -7.98
CA PRO A 207 -18.96 -4.99 -8.85
C PRO A 207 -18.12 -3.72 -9.07
N PHE A 208 -18.12 -3.21 -10.29
CA PHE A 208 -17.33 -2.00 -10.62
C PHE A 208 -17.90 -0.73 -10.01
N ASP A 209 -19.19 -0.64 -9.77
CA ASP A 209 -19.81 0.48 -9.07
C ASP A 209 -19.37 0.59 -7.60
N GLU A 210 -19.10 -0.53 -6.93
CA GLU A 210 -18.50 -0.54 -5.59
C GLU A 210 -17.05 0.01 -5.59
N LEU A 211 -16.37 -0.01 -6.74
CA LEU A 211 -15.06 0.58 -6.95
C LEU A 211 -15.12 2.04 -7.42
N GLY A 212 -16.29 2.64 -7.51
CA GLY A 212 -16.47 3.98 -8.07
C GLY A 212 -16.29 4.05 -9.59
N LEU A 213 -16.29 2.91 -10.27
CA LEU A 213 -16.17 2.81 -11.72
C LEU A 213 -17.54 2.71 -12.39
N ASP A 214 -17.65 3.18 -13.64
CA ASP A 214 -18.89 3.10 -14.42
C ASP A 214 -19.13 1.64 -14.88
N PRO A 215 -20.15 0.93 -14.35
CA PRO A 215 -20.38 -0.46 -14.69
C PRO A 215 -20.82 -0.68 -16.15
N SER A 216 -21.18 0.36 -16.88
CA SER A 216 -21.53 0.28 -18.30
C SER A 216 -20.32 0.25 -19.23
N LYS A 217 -19.15 0.62 -18.73
CA LYS A 217 -17.88 0.60 -19.46
C LYS A 217 -17.20 -0.75 -19.37
N GLU A 218 -16.22 -0.95 -20.22
CA GLU A 218 -15.38 -2.13 -20.24
C GLU A 218 -14.00 -1.82 -19.69
N TYR A 219 -13.45 -2.69 -18.82
CA TYR A 219 -12.18 -2.49 -18.14
C TYR A 219 -11.26 -3.68 -18.33
N TYR A 220 -10.00 -3.42 -18.63
CA TYR A 220 -8.95 -4.42 -18.49
C TYR A 220 -8.63 -4.63 -17.01
N VAL A 221 -8.56 -5.90 -16.60
CA VAL A 221 -8.14 -6.30 -15.26
C VAL A 221 -6.83 -7.08 -15.38
N PHE A 222 -5.77 -6.51 -14.83
CA PHE A 222 -4.43 -7.09 -14.85
C PHE A 222 -3.98 -7.41 -13.42
N GLU A 223 -3.60 -8.65 -13.15
CA GLU A 223 -3.03 -9.04 -11.85
C GLU A 223 -1.51 -8.85 -11.87
N PHE A 224 -1.03 -7.98 -10.98
CA PHE A 224 0.33 -7.45 -11.00
C PHE A 224 1.39 -8.47 -10.57
N TRP A 225 1.13 -9.27 -9.54
CA TRP A 225 2.13 -10.20 -9.02
C TRP A 225 2.35 -11.39 -9.95
N SER A 226 1.30 -11.98 -10.44
CA SER A 226 1.35 -13.07 -11.44
C SER A 226 1.63 -12.58 -12.86
N LYS A 227 1.47 -11.26 -13.12
CA LYS A 227 1.68 -10.64 -14.44
C LYS A 227 0.72 -11.17 -15.51
N ILE A 228 -0.53 -11.39 -15.11
CA ILE A 228 -1.57 -11.95 -15.96
C ILE A 228 -2.63 -10.90 -16.27
N LEU A 229 -2.92 -10.73 -17.56
CA LEU A 229 -4.15 -10.07 -17.99
C LEU A 229 -5.29 -11.06 -17.82
N MET A 230 -6.16 -10.83 -16.84
CA MET A 230 -7.30 -11.70 -16.56
C MET A 230 -8.35 -11.62 -17.67
N GLY A 231 -8.49 -10.45 -18.28
CA GLY A 231 -9.43 -10.20 -19.36
C GLY A 231 -9.91 -8.77 -19.39
N SER A 232 -11.04 -8.61 -20.07
CA SER A 232 -11.78 -7.36 -20.16
C SER A 232 -13.21 -7.66 -19.68
N TYR A 233 -13.70 -6.82 -18.78
CA TYR A 233 -14.94 -7.04 -18.03
C TYR A 233 -15.79 -5.78 -18.03
N SER A 234 -17.11 -5.96 -17.91
CA SER A 234 -18.07 -4.88 -17.63
C SER A 234 -19.02 -5.32 -16.52
N GLY A 235 -19.52 -4.38 -15.74
CA GLY A 235 -20.36 -4.62 -14.59
C GLY A 235 -19.60 -5.14 -13.36
N GLU A 236 -18.94 -6.27 -13.47
CA GLU A 236 -18.20 -6.91 -12.37
C GLU A 236 -17.07 -7.82 -12.89
N PHE A 237 -16.14 -8.21 -12.02
CA PHE A 237 -15.14 -9.24 -12.32
C PHE A 237 -14.95 -10.21 -11.15
N ALA A 238 -14.51 -11.43 -11.46
CA ALA A 238 -14.14 -12.42 -10.47
C ALA A 238 -12.63 -12.37 -10.22
N PRO A 239 -12.17 -12.08 -8.98
CA PRO A 239 -10.74 -12.03 -8.67
C PRO A 239 -10.03 -13.38 -8.77
N GLY A 240 -10.78 -14.48 -8.67
CA GLY A 240 -10.24 -15.83 -8.62
C GLY A 240 -9.54 -16.13 -7.30
N LYS A 241 -8.95 -17.31 -7.23
CA LYS A 241 -8.23 -17.74 -6.01
C LYS A 241 -6.89 -17.03 -5.89
N ILE A 242 -6.55 -16.65 -4.67
CA ILE A 242 -5.24 -16.13 -4.31
C ILE A 242 -4.19 -17.23 -4.49
N ASP A 243 -3.12 -16.93 -5.23
CA ASP A 243 -1.98 -17.81 -5.36
C ASP A 243 -1.24 -17.89 -4.01
N PRO A 244 -1.03 -19.09 -3.45
CA PRO A 244 -0.30 -19.26 -2.19
C PRO A 244 1.13 -18.70 -2.22
N LEU A 245 1.73 -18.53 -3.40
CA LEU A 245 3.04 -17.91 -3.54
C LEU A 245 3.04 -16.44 -3.09
N PHE A 246 1.94 -15.73 -3.34
CA PHE A 246 1.83 -14.29 -3.07
C PHE A 246 0.99 -13.98 -1.82
N ASN A 247 0.07 -14.86 -1.43
CA ASN A 247 -0.91 -14.66 -0.35
C ASN A 247 -1.72 -13.36 -0.46
N CYS A 248 -1.73 -12.76 -1.62
CA CYS A 248 -2.50 -11.56 -1.97
C CYS A 248 -2.63 -11.45 -3.49
N GLN A 249 -3.47 -10.53 -3.93
CA GLN A 249 -3.60 -10.12 -5.34
C GLN A 249 -3.58 -8.61 -5.42
N LEU A 250 -3.01 -8.08 -6.50
CA LEU A 250 -3.04 -6.66 -6.81
C LEU A 250 -3.52 -6.48 -8.24
N PHE A 251 -4.72 -5.97 -8.38
CA PHE A 251 -5.33 -5.70 -9.68
C PHE A 251 -5.11 -4.26 -10.10
N CYS A 252 -4.64 -4.08 -11.33
CA CYS A 252 -4.70 -2.83 -12.05
C CYS A 252 -5.93 -2.87 -12.96
N ILE A 253 -6.87 -1.97 -12.74
CA ILE A 253 -8.15 -1.90 -13.45
C ILE A 253 -8.17 -0.60 -14.26
N ARG A 254 -8.13 -0.74 -15.60
CA ARG A 254 -8.07 0.38 -16.54
C ARG A 254 -9.24 0.33 -17.50
N GLU A 255 -9.87 1.47 -17.77
CA GLU A 255 -10.87 1.58 -18.81
C GLU A 255 -10.28 1.12 -20.14
N ARG A 256 -10.99 0.26 -20.83
CA ARG A 256 -10.58 -0.22 -22.16
C ARG A 256 -10.84 0.86 -23.20
N LEU A 257 -9.78 1.28 -23.87
CA LEU A 257 -9.84 2.21 -24.97
C LEU A 257 -10.04 1.46 -26.31
N ASP A 258 -10.48 2.18 -27.31
CA ASP A 258 -10.66 1.69 -28.67
C ASP A 258 -9.35 1.53 -29.45
N HIS A 259 -8.23 1.91 -28.85
CA HIS A 259 -6.87 1.85 -29.40
C HIS A 259 -5.89 1.16 -28.43
N PRO A 260 -4.68 0.77 -28.91
CA PRO A 260 -3.65 0.24 -28.04
C PRO A 260 -3.30 1.16 -26.87
N GLN A 261 -3.19 0.61 -25.67
CA GLN A 261 -2.83 1.33 -24.45
C GLN A 261 -1.88 0.51 -23.58
N ILE A 262 -1.14 1.16 -22.69
CA ILE A 262 -0.34 0.46 -21.68
C ILE A 262 -1.30 -0.03 -20.58
N ILE A 263 -1.41 -1.34 -20.42
CA ILE A 263 -2.25 -1.95 -19.38
C ILE A 263 -1.54 -1.89 -18.03
N ALA A 264 -0.24 -2.21 -18.01
CA ALA A 264 0.58 -2.23 -16.80
C ALA A 264 2.07 -2.21 -17.15
N THR A 265 2.88 -2.02 -16.12
CA THR A 265 4.32 -2.28 -16.15
C THR A 265 4.70 -3.21 -15.01
N ASN A 266 5.91 -3.74 -15.00
CA ASN A 266 6.41 -4.54 -13.89
C ASN A 266 7.26 -3.72 -12.91
N ARG A 267 7.50 -2.43 -13.18
CA ARG A 267 8.50 -1.65 -12.44
C ARG A 267 8.02 -1.25 -11.06
N HIS A 268 6.83 -0.72 -10.97
CA HIS A 268 6.28 -0.23 -9.72
C HIS A 268 4.86 -0.75 -9.50
N ILE A 269 4.51 -0.97 -8.25
CA ILE A 269 3.20 -1.47 -7.80
C ILE A 269 2.02 -0.64 -8.34
N THR A 270 2.25 0.61 -8.73
CA THR A 270 1.23 1.47 -9.35
C THR A 270 0.95 1.15 -10.82
N CYS A 271 1.56 0.12 -11.38
CA CYS A 271 1.35 -0.31 -12.77
C CYS A 271 1.59 0.81 -13.81
N GLY A 272 2.61 1.63 -13.57
CA GLY A 272 2.96 2.77 -14.44
C GLY A 272 2.68 4.14 -13.82
N GLY A 273 2.00 4.21 -12.68
CA GLY A 273 1.66 5.50 -12.05
C GLY A 273 2.87 6.30 -11.58
N TYR A 274 3.94 5.64 -11.23
CA TYR A 274 5.17 6.28 -10.79
C TYR A 274 6.13 6.57 -11.96
N GLU A 275 6.32 5.59 -12.84
CA GLU A 275 7.41 5.63 -13.81
C GLU A 275 7.02 6.11 -15.21
N LEU A 276 5.73 6.10 -15.57
CA LEU A 276 5.30 6.53 -16.90
C LEU A 276 5.01 8.03 -16.94
N ASP A 277 5.50 8.67 -18.00
CA ASP A 277 5.21 10.06 -18.33
C ASP A 277 4.93 10.21 -19.82
N ASP A 278 4.17 11.25 -20.21
CA ASP A 278 3.89 11.65 -21.60
C ASP A 278 3.33 10.52 -22.48
N VAL A 279 2.50 9.61 -21.91
CA VAL A 279 1.89 8.54 -22.70
C VAL A 279 0.88 9.14 -23.67
N ARG A 280 1.00 8.79 -24.98
CA ARG A 280 0.15 9.32 -26.06
C ARG A 280 -0.11 8.26 -27.11
N TRP A 281 -1.28 8.34 -27.69
CA TRP A 281 -1.66 7.61 -28.88
C TRP A 281 -1.93 8.59 -30.01
N GLU A 282 -1.05 8.64 -31.00
CA GLU A 282 -1.15 9.56 -32.13
C GLU A 282 -0.64 8.84 -33.41
N ASP A 283 -1.32 9.02 -34.54
CA ASP A 283 -0.91 8.48 -35.84
C ASP A 283 -0.59 6.95 -35.81
N HIS A 284 -1.38 6.17 -35.08
CA HIS A 284 -1.17 4.74 -34.87
C HIS A 284 0.12 4.37 -34.12
N ILE A 285 0.67 5.31 -33.36
CA ILE A 285 1.87 5.12 -32.54
C ILE A 285 1.51 5.35 -31.08
N LEU A 286 1.73 4.33 -30.23
CA LEU A 286 1.73 4.48 -28.79
C LEU A 286 3.13 4.87 -28.34
N SER A 287 3.28 6.04 -27.74
CA SER A 287 4.57 6.57 -27.29
C SER A 287 4.49 7.05 -25.84
N GLY A 288 5.65 7.19 -25.19
CA GLY A 288 5.74 7.67 -23.82
C GLY A 288 7.17 7.68 -23.31
N LYS A 289 7.35 8.18 -22.10
CA LYS A 289 8.61 8.15 -21.36
C LYS A 289 8.49 7.26 -20.14
N SER A 290 9.57 6.62 -19.73
CA SER A 290 9.57 5.75 -18.57
C SER A 290 10.85 5.87 -17.78
N ARG A 291 10.73 5.98 -16.45
CA ARG A 291 11.86 5.91 -15.53
C ARG A 291 12.19 4.46 -15.27
N VAL A 292 13.41 4.08 -15.60
CA VAL A 292 13.86 2.69 -15.54
C VAL A 292 15.09 2.54 -14.63
N ILE A 293 15.35 1.32 -14.21
CA ILE A 293 16.51 1.01 -13.37
C ILE A 293 17.43 0.09 -14.15
N LYS A 294 18.71 0.45 -14.19
CA LYS A 294 19.76 -0.38 -14.79
C LYS A 294 19.78 -1.77 -14.15
N ASN A 295 19.92 -2.79 -14.99
CA ASN A 295 19.93 -4.20 -14.60
C ASN A 295 18.62 -4.75 -14.01
N ASP A 296 17.53 -3.96 -14.01
CA ASP A 296 16.19 -4.45 -13.70
C ASP A 296 15.40 -4.54 -15.02
N PRO A 297 15.02 -5.74 -15.48
CA PRO A 297 14.26 -5.87 -16.73
C PRO A 297 12.94 -5.11 -16.64
N TYR A 298 12.75 -4.14 -17.53
CA TYR A 298 11.54 -3.36 -17.59
C TYR A 298 10.57 -3.95 -18.59
N ILE A 299 9.33 -4.17 -18.18
CA ILE A 299 8.31 -4.80 -19.02
C ILE A 299 7.12 -3.87 -19.15
N LEU A 300 6.76 -3.59 -20.41
CA LEU A 300 5.49 -2.95 -20.76
C LEU A 300 4.50 -4.02 -21.21
N TYR A 301 3.31 -3.97 -20.66
CA TYR A 301 2.16 -4.78 -21.06
C TYR A 301 1.20 -3.87 -21.83
N VAL A 302 1.07 -4.11 -23.15
CA VAL A 302 0.33 -3.26 -24.07
C VAL A 302 -0.84 -4.02 -24.66
N SER A 303 -2.03 -3.44 -24.65
CA SER A 303 -3.21 -4.03 -25.27
C SER A 303 -3.10 -4.06 -26.80
N GLU A 304 -3.66 -5.09 -27.42
CA GLU A 304 -3.87 -5.18 -28.86
C GLU A 304 -5.36 -5.39 -29.14
N PRO A 305 -6.17 -4.31 -29.12
CA PRO A 305 -7.61 -4.43 -29.33
C PRO A 305 -7.94 -4.79 -30.78
N PRO A 306 -9.17 -5.27 -31.07
CA PRO A 306 -9.60 -5.56 -32.43
C PRO A 306 -9.38 -4.39 -33.39
N GLY A 307 -8.92 -4.71 -34.59
CA GLY A 307 -8.60 -3.70 -35.61
C GLY A 307 -7.15 -3.20 -35.60
N TYR A 308 -6.41 -3.48 -34.55
CA TYR A 308 -4.99 -3.15 -34.47
C TYR A 308 -4.11 -4.39 -34.48
N LYS A 309 -2.94 -4.25 -35.09
CA LYS A 309 -1.92 -5.28 -35.10
C LYS A 309 -0.57 -4.66 -34.76
N PHE A 310 0.06 -5.17 -33.70
CA PHE A 310 1.39 -4.74 -33.32
C PHE A 310 2.38 -4.97 -34.46
N LYS A 311 3.21 -3.97 -34.74
CA LYS A 311 4.17 -4.01 -35.82
C LYS A 311 5.62 -4.02 -35.32
N ASP A 312 5.97 -3.06 -34.47
CA ASP A 312 7.34 -2.83 -34.02
C ASP A 312 7.37 -2.04 -32.71
N ALA A 313 8.47 -2.11 -31.97
CA ALA A 313 8.76 -1.29 -30.81
C ALA A 313 10.18 -0.73 -30.89
N ARG A 314 10.33 0.55 -30.62
CA ARG A 314 11.62 1.25 -30.59
C ARG A 314 11.74 2.04 -29.29
N CYS A 315 12.95 2.15 -28.77
CA CYS A 315 13.23 2.95 -27.59
C CYS A 315 14.60 3.62 -27.68
N THR A 316 14.77 4.71 -26.94
CA THR A 316 16.07 5.35 -26.69
C THR A 316 16.43 5.15 -25.22
N GLY A 317 17.71 5.00 -24.89
CA GLY A 317 18.17 4.77 -23.52
C GLY A 317 17.99 3.33 -23.00
N ALA A 318 17.40 2.46 -23.82
CA ALA A 318 17.23 1.05 -23.51
C ALA A 318 17.24 0.21 -24.78
N LYS A 319 17.34 -1.11 -24.64
CA LYS A 319 17.29 -2.08 -25.74
C LYS A 319 16.05 -2.95 -25.61
N VAL A 320 15.27 -3.07 -26.69
CA VAL A 320 14.23 -4.07 -26.81
C VAL A 320 14.88 -5.45 -26.86
N LYS A 321 14.62 -6.27 -25.87
CA LYS A 321 15.21 -7.62 -25.75
C LYS A 321 14.28 -8.70 -26.25
N LYS A 322 13.00 -8.55 -26.00
CA LYS A 322 12.01 -9.56 -26.35
C LYS A 322 10.64 -8.92 -26.52
N ILE A 323 9.86 -9.43 -27.44
CA ILE A 323 8.46 -9.10 -27.62
C ILE A 323 7.71 -10.41 -27.72
N GLU A 324 6.68 -10.57 -26.91
CA GLU A 324 5.85 -11.77 -26.84
C GLU A 324 4.39 -11.38 -26.87
N LYS A 325 3.59 -12.08 -27.67
CA LYS A 325 2.14 -11.93 -27.66
C LYS A 325 1.51 -12.98 -26.75
N THR A 326 0.65 -12.54 -25.84
CA THR A 326 -0.15 -13.42 -24.99
C THR A 326 -1.59 -12.94 -25.05
N GLY A 327 -2.43 -13.68 -25.76
CA GLY A 327 -3.83 -13.28 -25.99
C GLY A 327 -3.95 -11.93 -26.72
N MET A 328 -4.62 -10.97 -26.07
CA MET A 328 -4.79 -9.59 -26.57
C MET A 328 -3.71 -8.63 -26.05
N MET A 329 -2.60 -9.12 -25.54
CA MET A 329 -1.57 -8.33 -24.90
C MET A 329 -0.21 -8.59 -25.55
N GLN A 330 0.54 -7.53 -25.79
CA GLN A 330 1.97 -7.57 -26.12
C GLN A 330 2.79 -7.32 -24.86
N LYS A 331 3.74 -8.20 -24.61
CA LYS A 331 4.73 -8.07 -23.54
C LYS A 331 6.05 -7.63 -24.15
N ILE A 332 6.46 -6.39 -23.89
CA ILE A 332 7.67 -5.79 -24.43
C ILE A 332 8.71 -5.70 -23.32
N VAL A 333 9.79 -6.46 -23.44
CA VAL A 333 10.88 -6.51 -22.45
C VAL A 333 11.99 -5.59 -22.88
N LEU A 334 12.33 -4.64 -22.03
CA LEU A 334 13.38 -3.65 -22.23
C LEU A 334 14.49 -3.82 -21.19
N HIS A 335 15.72 -3.57 -21.59
CA HIS A 335 16.87 -3.49 -20.70
C HIS A 335 17.50 -2.11 -20.84
N ALA A 336 17.51 -1.37 -19.73
CA ALA A 336 18.10 -0.05 -19.66
C ALA A 336 19.63 -0.13 -19.52
N ASP A 337 20.32 0.73 -20.23
CA ASP A 337 21.79 0.85 -20.14
C ASP A 337 22.20 1.71 -18.91
N ASN A 338 21.32 2.62 -18.47
CA ASN A 338 21.50 3.51 -17.32
C ASN A 338 20.19 3.63 -16.51
N ASN A 339 20.29 4.18 -15.29
CA ASN A 339 19.11 4.65 -14.56
C ASN A 339 18.59 5.94 -15.20
N GLY A 340 17.26 6.07 -15.29
CA GLY A 340 16.66 7.27 -15.89
C GLY A 340 15.14 7.24 -15.79
#